data_247db8f98f4ca0d29d4cb2a8d1ba0d19
#
_entry.id   247db8f98f4ca0d29d4cb2a8d1ba0d19
#
_cell.length_a   1.000
_cell.length_b   1.000
_cell.length_c   1.000
_cell.angle_alpha   90.00
_cell.angle_beta   90.00
_cell.angle_gamma   90.00
#
_symmetry.space_group_name_H-M   'P 1'
#
loop_
_entity.id
_entity.type
_entity.pdbx_description
1 polymer ?
#
loop_
_entity_poly.entity_id
_entity_poly.type
_entity_poly.pdbx_seq_one_letter_code
_entity_poly.pdbx_strand_id
1 'polypeptide(L)'
;MKKIVPTPPPIVHNEQQAVLGLFQKYVVPSYGRFELVLARGQGSHLWDVNGKRYLDLGGGIAVCSLGHANAEITEALVEQSQRMVHISNLYYHEPQGRLAQQIVRHLAPGKVFFSNSGAEANEGLYKLARRFGHDEGRFEIITAWNSFHGRTLAGIAATGQEKVKKGFEPAVAGFKHVPYNDLQAVRDAITPATAAILIEGVQGEGGIEPATTDYLLGLRQLCDERRMLLLMDGVQCGHFRTGRFQSFQRLLEGVPGADRFLPDGVSMAKSLGGGFPIGAFWVREEHHGVKLCDVLGPGTHATTYGGTPLGCAVANKVFEVIERDNLADNARATGGWMKAELEQLAAQFPQVIKSVRGLGFMLGIELAENIPAFANTGKVASLNFVNRLHEAGVLTVPSGTHVVRFLPALNLSRADAAEGLAVMTSVVKAIA
;
A
#
# COMPACT_ATOMS: atom_id res chain seq x y z
N MET A 1 24.86 10.00 28.33
CA MET A 1 23.60 9.73 29.06
C MET A 1 23.14 8.32 28.67
N LYS A 2 22.96 7.41 29.63
CA LYS A 2 22.45 6.06 29.34
C LYS A 2 21.03 6.16 28.79
N LYS A 3 20.80 5.59 27.59
CA LYS A 3 19.47 5.51 26.97
C LYS A 3 18.55 4.73 27.92
N ILE A 4 17.59 5.39 28.54
CA ILE A 4 16.52 4.71 29.29
C ILE A 4 15.50 4.27 28.23
N VAL A 5 15.59 3.02 27.83
CA VAL A 5 14.47 2.36 27.15
C VAL A 5 13.47 1.99 28.24
N PRO A 6 12.29 2.60 28.31
CA PRO A 6 11.33 2.25 29.35
C PRO A 6 10.95 0.77 29.22
N THR A 7 11.10 0.03 30.29
CA THR A 7 10.56 -1.33 30.37
C THR A 7 9.03 -1.21 30.27
N PRO A 8 8.37 -1.90 29.35
CA PRO A 8 6.93 -1.85 29.27
C PRO A 8 6.31 -2.30 30.60
N PRO A 9 5.21 -1.68 31.07
CA PRO A 9 4.55 -2.06 32.32
C PRO A 9 4.09 -3.52 32.27
N PRO A 10 4.01 -4.21 33.40
CA PRO A 10 3.50 -5.58 33.45
C PRO A 10 2.03 -5.62 33.01
N ILE A 11 1.70 -6.60 32.18
CA ILE A 11 0.33 -6.83 31.64
C ILE A 11 -0.54 -7.41 32.76
N VAL A 12 -1.71 -6.78 33.03
CA VAL A 12 -2.68 -7.23 34.05
C VAL A 12 -3.73 -8.12 33.38
N HIS A 13 -3.93 -9.32 33.87
CA HIS A 13 -5.00 -10.23 33.41
C HIS A 13 -6.36 -9.56 33.64
N ASN A 14 -7.09 -9.27 32.61
CA ASN A 14 -8.43 -8.70 32.39
C ASN A 14 -8.43 -7.53 31.35
N GLU A 15 -7.28 -7.21 30.76
CA GLU A 15 -7.16 -6.06 29.84
C GLU A 15 -7.91 -6.27 28.52
N GLN A 16 -7.99 -7.50 28.01
CA GLN A 16 -8.64 -7.75 26.71
C GLN A 16 -10.11 -7.31 26.72
N GLN A 17 -10.89 -7.77 27.69
CA GLN A 17 -12.32 -7.43 27.77
C GLN A 17 -12.54 -5.94 28.06
N ALA A 18 -11.69 -5.34 28.89
CA ALA A 18 -11.73 -3.91 29.16
C ALA A 18 -11.46 -3.08 27.90
N VAL A 19 -10.45 -3.44 27.11
CA VAL A 19 -10.13 -2.75 25.84
C VAL A 19 -11.26 -2.96 24.82
N LEU A 20 -11.76 -4.17 24.64
CA LEU A 20 -12.90 -4.43 23.75
C LEU A 20 -14.13 -3.62 24.14
N GLY A 21 -14.41 -3.48 25.44
CA GLY A 21 -15.49 -2.65 25.98
C GLY A 21 -15.33 -1.16 25.64
N LEU A 22 -14.09 -0.61 25.65
CA LEU A 22 -13.81 0.76 25.21
C LEU A 22 -14.15 0.95 23.73
N PHE A 23 -13.78 -0.02 22.87
CA PHE A 23 -14.10 0.04 21.44
C PHE A 23 -15.60 -0.03 21.18
N GLN A 24 -16.30 -0.94 21.85
CA GLN A 24 -17.75 -1.07 21.72
C GLN A 24 -18.49 0.21 22.11
N LYS A 25 -18.00 0.91 23.14
CA LYS A 25 -18.66 2.09 23.69
C LYS A 25 -18.28 3.40 23.00
N TYR A 26 -17.02 3.56 22.56
CA TYR A 26 -16.49 4.87 22.18
C TYR A 26 -15.93 4.95 20.76
N VAL A 27 -15.74 3.84 20.06
CA VAL A 27 -15.13 3.85 18.71
C VAL A 27 -16.18 3.48 17.67
N VAL A 28 -16.29 4.32 16.62
CA VAL A 28 -17.21 4.05 15.50
C VAL A 28 -16.90 2.68 14.90
N PRO A 29 -17.89 1.78 14.75
CA PRO A 29 -17.66 0.40 14.32
C PRO A 29 -17.51 0.24 12.79
N SER A 30 -16.67 1.09 12.18
CA SER A 30 -16.43 1.09 10.72
C SER A 30 -15.51 -0.03 10.24
N TYR A 31 -14.85 -0.75 11.15
CA TYR A 31 -13.95 -1.87 10.86
C TYR A 31 -14.46 -3.18 11.45
N GLY A 32 -14.45 -4.25 10.65
CA GLY A 32 -14.54 -5.63 11.17
C GLY A 32 -13.20 -6.02 11.79
N ARG A 33 -13.10 -5.94 13.12
CA ARG A 33 -11.86 -6.25 13.84
C ARG A 33 -11.79 -7.72 14.24
N PHE A 34 -10.58 -8.27 14.25
CA PHE A 34 -10.31 -9.52 14.94
C PHE A 34 -10.33 -9.28 16.45
N GLU A 35 -10.81 -10.22 17.22
CA GLU A 35 -10.84 -10.13 18.69
C GLU A 35 -9.45 -10.38 19.30
N LEU A 36 -8.51 -9.55 18.89
CA LEU A 36 -7.09 -9.62 19.24
C LEU A 36 -6.63 -8.23 19.72
N VAL A 37 -6.22 -8.14 20.98
CA VAL A 37 -5.71 -6.90 21.58
C VAL A 37 -4.18 -6.97 21.64
N LEU A 38 -3.52 -6.28 20.72
CA LEU A 38 -2.07 -6.22 20.64
C LEU A 38 -1.52 -5.15 21.60
N ALA A 39 -0.48 -5.49 22.36
CA ALA A 39 0.09 -4.66 23.42
C ALA A 39 1.48 -4.10 23.07
N ARG A 40 2.29 -4.85 22.32
CA ARG A 40 3.64 -4.42 21.93
C ARG A 40 4.10 -5.08 20.65
N GLY A 41 5.12 -4.49 20.00
CA GLY A 41 5.77 -5.06 18.83
C GLY A 41 7.28 -4.87 18.88
N GLN A 42 8.02 -5.74 18.18
CA GLN A 42 9.46 -5.61 17.96
C GLN A 42 9.86 -6.37 16.68
N GLY A 43 10.49 -5.68 15.73
CA GLY A 43 10.83 -6.28 14.44
C GLY A 43 9.60 -6.83 13.73
N SER A 44 9.64 -8.08 13.31
CA SER A 44 8.49 -8.75 12.66
C SER A 44 7.50 -9.39 13.64
N HIS A 45 7.61 -9.13 14.94
CA HIS A 45 6.80 -9.79 15.96
C HIS A 45 5.90 -8.83 16.72
N LEU A 46 4.71 -9.30 17.06
CA LEU A 46 3.73 -8.64 17.92
C LEU A 46 3.39 -9.55 19.11
N TRP A 47 2.95 -8.95 20.19
CA TRP A 47 2.44 -9.67 21.36
C TRP A 47 1.10 -9.08 21.76
N ASP A 48 0.16 -9.96 22.06
CA ASP A 48 -1.11 -9.55 22.64
C ASP A 48 -1.01 -9.27 24.16
N VAL A 49 -2.11 -8.80 24.73
CA VAL A 49 -2.21 -8.51 26.17
C VAL A 49 -2.07 -9.75 27.06
N ASN A 50 -2.21 -10.95 26.50
CA ASN A 50 -2.02 -12.22 27.21
C ASN A 50 -0.58 -12.75 27.07
N GLY A 51 0.29 -12.02 26.36
CA GLY A 51 1.69 -12.39 26.14
C GLY A 51 1.93 -13.38 24.99
N LYS A 52 0.89 -13.77 24.25
CA LYS A 52 1.05 -14.62 23.06
C LYS A 52 1.79 -13.84 21.97
N ARG A 53 2.84 -14.47 21.43
CA ARG A 53 3.62 -13.94 20.30
C ARG A 53 2.97 -14.27 18.97
N TYR A 54 3.03 -13.32 18.06
CA TYR A 54 2.61 -13.45 16.66
C TYR A 54 3.73 -12.99 15.73
N LEU A 55 3.96 -13.71 14.65
CA LEU A 55 4.74 -13.24 13.52
C LEU A 55 3.82 -12.40 12.61
N ASP A 56 4.18 -11.15 12.37
CA ASP A 56 3.39 -10.22 11.55
C ASP A 56 3.82 -10.27 10.08
N LEU A 57 3.09 -11.03 9.29
CA LEU A 57 3.22 -11.06 7.83
C LEU A 57 2.19 -10.15 7.13
N GLY A 58 1.45 -9.32 7.88
CA GLY A 58 0.52 -8.31 7.38
C GLY A 58 1.09 -6.90 7.37
N GLY A 59 2.04 -6.61 8.27
CA GLY A 59 2.76 -5.34 8.36
C GLY A 59 1.85 -4.11 8.46
N GLY A 60 0.69 -4.19 9.13
CA GLY A 60 -0.28 -3.09 9.16
C GLY A 60 -0.88 -2.76 7.78
N ILE A 61 -1.04 -3.76 6.92
CA ILE A 61 -1.42 -3.67 5.49
C ILE A 61 -0.33 -2.92 4.70
N ALA A 62 0.87 -3.50 4.67
CA ALA A 62 2.06 -2.96 3.98
C ALA A 62 2.53 -1.58 4.48
N VAL A 63 2.39 -1.30 5.78
CA VAL A 63 2.75 0.00 6.38
C VAL A 63 4.08 -0.07 7.13
N CYS A 64 4.26 -1.04 8.04
CA CYS A 64 5.41 -1.16 8.92
C CYS A 64 6.63 -1.70 8.15
N SER A 65 7.20 -0.88 7.25
CA SER A 65 8.28 -1.31 6.34
C SER A 65 9.57 -1.73 7.03
N LEU A 66 9.84 -1.22 8.22
CA LEU A 66 11.03 -1.56 9.03
C LEU A 66 10.68 -2.38 10.29
N GLY A 67 9.48 -2.97 10.31
CA GLY A 67 8.97 -3.69 11.47
C GLY A 67 8.52 -2.77 12.59
N HIS A 68 8.18 -3.38 13.72
CA HIS A 68 7.68 -2.69 14.90
C HIS A 68 8.82 -2.22 15.81
N ALA A 69 8.62 -1.07 16.47
CA ALA A 69 9.55 -0.48 17.44
C ALA A 69 11.00 -0.39 16.93
N ASN A 70 11.17 -0.01 15.66
CA ASN A 70 12.49 0.19 15.08
C ASN A 70 13.21 1.33 15.81
N ALA A 71 14.43 1.05 16.33
CA ALA A 71 15.17 1.97 17.18
C ALA A 71 15.59 3.25 16.45
N GLU A 72 15.95 3.17 15.17
CA GLU A 72 16.38 4.33 14.37
C GLU A 72 15.18 5.24 14.02
N ILE A 73 14.01 4.67 13.77
CA ILE A 73 12.77 5.44 13.60
C ILE A 73 12.40 6.14 14.91
N THR A 74 12.52 5.45 16.05
CA THR A 74 12.27 6.06 17.37
C THR A 74 13.25 7.19 17.65
N GLU A 75 14.52 7.02 17.31
CA GLU A 75 15.56 8.05 17.46
C GLU A 75 15.24 9.28 16.59
N ALA A 76 14.90 9.09 15.31
CA ALA A 76 14.51 10.17 14.41
C ALA A 76 13.27 10.94 14.92
N LEU A 77 12.27 10.25 15.47
CA LEU A 77 11.10 10.86 16.10
C LEU A 77 11.50 11.73 17.29
N VAL A 78 12.33 11.21 18.19
CA VAL A 78 12.80 11.94 19.40
C VAL A 78 13.61 13.17 19.00
N GLU A 79 14.61 13.01 18.16
CA GLU A 79 15.49 14.11 17.73
C GLU A 79 14.71 15.23 17.03
N GLN A 80 13.83 14.88 16.08
CA GLN A 80 13.07 15.91 15.36
C GLN A 80 12.01 16.56 16.24
N SER A 81 11.37 15.81 17.16
CA SER A 81 10.38 16.37 18.09
C SER A 81 10.98 17.42 19.04
N GLN A 82 12.26 17.26 19.41
CA GLN A 82 13.00 18.23 20.23
C GLN A 82 13.38 19.50 19.47
N ARG A 83 13.35 19.47 18.12
CA ARG A 83 13.65 20.65 17.29
C ARG A 83 12.36 21.36 16.87
N MET A 84 11.47 20.62 16.20
CA MET A 84 10.28 21.21 15.58
C MET A 84 9.34 20.11 15.09
N VAL A 85 8.10 20.13 15.56
CA VAL A 85 7.05 19.17 15.14
C VAL A 85 6.29 19.65 13.91
N HIS A 86 5.83 20.92 13.93
CA HIS A 86 4.98 21.51 12.89
C HIS A 86 5.22 23.00 12.75
N ILE A 87 5.23 23.52 11.52
CA ILE A 87 5.39 24.96 11.22
C ILE A 87 4.47 25.46 10.09
N SER A 88 3.53 24.65 9.60
CA SER A 88 2.77 24.92 8.37
C SER A 88 3.62 24.85 7.09
N ASN A 89 2.95 24.75 5.94
CA ASN A 89 3.61 24.81 4.60
C ASN A 89 3.82 26.26 4.13
N LEU A 90 3.65 27.25 5.01
CA LEU A 90 4.00 28.66 4.72
C LEU A 90 5.49 28.93 4.86
N TYR A 91 6.25 28.04 5.50
CA TYR A 91 7.67 28.17 5.73
C TYR A 91 8.44 26.96 5.22
N TYR A 92 9.70 27.18 4.84
CA TYR A 92 10.58 26.11 4.40
C TYR A 92 11.24 25.39 5.57
N HIS A 93 11.45 24.08 5.42
CA HIS A 93 12.28 23.31 6.34
C HIS A 93 13.02 22.18 5.60
N GLU A 94 14.23 21.89 6.02
CA GLU A 94 15.14 20.98 5.33
C GLU A 94 14.58 19.56 5.18
N PRO A 95 13.97 18.91 6.21
CA PRO A 95 13.47 17.53 6.07
C PRO A 95 12.51 17.33 4.91
N GLN A 96 11.62 18.30 4.61
CA GLN A 96 10.68 18.19 3.50
C GLN A 96 11.41 18.26 2.13
N GLY A 97 12.33 19.20 1.98
CA GLY A 97 13.12 19.33 0.75
C GLY A 97 13.98 18.09 0.49
N ARG A 98 14.60 17.52 1.55
CA ARG A 98 15.38 16.28 1.45
C ARG A 98 14.53 15.09 1.04
N LEU A 99 13.34 14.93 1.63
CA LEU A 99 12.43 13.85 1.28
C LEU A 99 11.94 13.97 -0.17
N ALA A 100 11.60 15.16 -0.62
CA ALA A 100 11.25 15.41 -2.01
C ALA A 100 12.41 15.05 -2.96
N GLN A 101 13.64 15.43 -2.63
CA GLN A 101 14.84 15.09 -3.40
C GLN A 101 15.04 13.56 -3.51
N GLN A 102 14.84 12.81 -2.43
CA GLN A 102 14.94 11.36 -2.45
C GLN A 102 13.89 10.74 -3.37
N ILE A 103 12.62 11.15 -3.26
CA ILE A 103 11.54 10.65 -4.11
C ILE A 103 11.84 10.93 -5.60
N VAL A 104 12.24 12.15 -5.94
CA VAL A 104 12.60 12.55 -7.31
C VAL A 104 13.76 11.73 -7.85
N ARG A 105 14.80 11.46 -7.02
CA ARG A 105 15.94 10.62 -7.40
C ARG A 105 15.54 9.19 -7.79
N HIS A 106 14.53 8.63 -7.14
CA HIS A 106 14.06 7.28 -7.42
C HIS A 106 13.06 7.19 -8.58
N LEU A 107 12.50 8.31 -9.02
CA LEU A 107 11.54 8.37 -10.13
C LEU A 107 12.15 9.03 -11.37
N ALA A 108 12.03 10.34 -11.46
CA ALA A 108 12.52 11.18 -12.55
C ALA A 108 12.41 12.66 -12.15
N PRO A 109 12.96 13.60 -12.94
CA PRO A 109 12.72 15.03 -12.74
C PRO A 109 11.24 15.36 -12.58
N GLY A 110 10.91 16.14 -11.54
CA GLY A 110 9.55 16.50 -11.17
C GLY A 110 9.49 17.15 -9.80
N LYS A 111 8.28 17.25 -9.25
CA LYS A 111 8.05 17.82 -7.92
C LYS A 111 7.14 16.92 -7.08
N VAL A 112 7.21 17.09 -5.76
CA VAL A 112 6.45 16.29 -4.78
C VAL A 112 5.56 17.21 -3.96
N PHE A 113 4.31 16.80 -3.78
CA PHE A 113 3.41 17.35 -2.77
C PHE A 113 3.25 16.33 -1.65
N PHE A 114 3.26 16.79 -0.40
CA PHE A 114 3.09 15.94 0.77
C PHE A 114 1.70 16.07 1.38
N SER A 115 1.14 14.95 1.81
CA SER A 115 -0.14 14.82 2.49
C SER A 115 -0.02 13.92 3.72
N ASN A 116 -1.13 13.47 4.30
CA ASN A 116 -1.12 12.67 5.53
C ASN A 116 -1.48 11.19 5.27
N SER A 117 -2.04 10.90 4.12
CA SER A 117 -2.56 9.57 3.78
C SER A 117 -2.53 9.31 2.28
N GLY A 118 -2.70 8.03 1.90
CA GLY A 118 -2.84 7.65 0.50
C GLY A 118 -4.11 8.19 -0.15
N ALA A 119 -5.20 8.31 0.62
CA ALA A 119 -6.44 8.90 0.13
C ALA A 119 -6.24 10.37 -0.28
N GLU A 120 -5.57 11.17 0.57
CA GLU A 120 -5.23 12.56 0.24
C GLU A 120 -4.25 12.67 -0.93
N ALA A 121 -3.28 11.76 -1.04
CA ALA A 121 -2.36 11.71 -2.17
C ALA A 121 -3.11 11.46 -3.50
N ASN A 122 -4.07 10.54 -3.49
CA ASN A 122 -4.92 10.27 -4.66
C ASN A 122 -5.87 11.45 -4.97
N GLU A 123 -6.44 12.11 -3.97
CA GLU A 123 -7.21 13.36 -4.16
C GLU A 123 -6.37 14.43 -4.90
N GLY A 124 -5.08 14.54 -4.57
CA GLY A 124 -4.14 15.40 -5.27
C GLY A 124 -4.00 15.01 -6.75
N LEU A 125 -3.88 13.72 -7.06
CA LEU A 125 -3.81 13.23 -8.43
C LEU A 125 -5.12 13.44 -9.21
N TYR A 126 -6.30 13.27 -8.57
CA TYR A 126 -7.59 13.58 -9.22
C TYR A 126 -7.69 15.07 -9.55
N LYS A 127 -7.27 15.94 -8.64
CA LYS A 127 -7.23 17.40 -8.86
C LYS A 127 -6.23 17.77 -9.96
N LEU A 128 -5.06 17.12 -10.01
CA LEU A 128 -4.08 17.32 -11.08
C LEU A 128 -4.70 16.98 -12.44
N ALA A 129 -5.33 15.81 -12.57
CA ALA A 129 -5.97 15.38 -13.82
C ALA A 129 -7.05 16.36 -14.28
N ARG A 130 -7.94 16.78 -13.37
CA ARG A 130 -9.02 17.73 -13.67
C ARG A 130 -8.47 19.12 -14.03
N ARG A 131 -7.45 19.59 -13.35
CA ARG A 131 -6.83 20.87 -13.63
C ARG A 131 -6.09 20.87 -14.96
N PHE A 132 -5.40 19.76 -15.28
CA PHE A 132 -4.72 19.57 -16.57
C PHE A 132 -5.70 19.61 -17.75
N GLY A 133 -6.85 18.96 -17.62
CA GLY A 133 -7.85 18.90 -18.68
C GLY A 133 -8.85 20.07 -18.72
N HIS A 134 -8.80 21.00 -17.76
CA HIS A 134 -9.84 21.99 -17.51
C HIS A 134 -10.23 22.82 -18.75
N ASP A 135 -9.25 23.39 -19.41
CA ASP A 135 -9.49 24.31 -20.54
C ASP A 135 -9.97 23.59 -21.81
N GLU A 136 -9.83 22.26 -21.85
CA GLU A 136 -10.34 21.38 -22.91
C GLU A 136 -11.64 20.66 -22.52
N GLY A 137 -12.22 20.99 -21.36
CA GLY A 137 -13.43 20.32 -20.84
C GLY A 137 -13.23 18.87 -20.41
N ARG A 138 -11.97 18.44 -20.20
CA ARG A 138 -11.63 17.08 -19.80
C ARG A 138 -11.54 16.96 -18.27
N PHE A 139 -12.25 16.00 -17.71
CA PHE A 139 -12.30 15.79 -16.25
C PHE A 139 -12.48 14.32 -15.86
N GLU A 140 -12.76 13.43 -16.83
CA GLU A 140 -12.98 12.02 -16.57
C GLU A 140 -11.65 11.30 -16.30
N ILE A 141 -11.68 10.36 -15.34
CA ILE A 141 -10.57 9.51 -14.98
C ILE A 141 -11.02 8.06 -15.12
N ILE A 142 -10.30 7.29 -15.92
CA ILE A 142 -10.53 5.85 -16.06
C ILE A 142 -9.73 5.13 -14.96
N THR A 143 -10.38 4.23 -14.22
CA THR A 143 -9.78 3.35 -13.22
C THR A 143 -10.12 1.90 -13.53
N ALA A 144 -9.63 0.95 -12.73
CA ALA A 144 -9.90 -0.46 -12.98
C ALA A 144 -10.91 -1.05 -11.97
N TRP A 145 -11.69 -2.06 -12.39
CA TRP A 145 -12.45 -2.90 -11.46
C TRP A 145 -11.52 -3.56 -10.45
N ASN A 146 -12.03 -3.82 -9.25
CA ASN A 146 -11.31 -4.35 -8.09
C ASN A 146 -10.19 -3.46 -7.53
N SER A 147 -9.97 -2.25 -8.07
CA SER A 147 -9.02 -1.28 -7.53
C SER A 147 -9.45 -0.76 -6.15
N PHE A 148 -8.48 -0.14 -5.45
CA PHE A 148 -8.74 0.57 -4.21
C PHE A 148 -7.93 1.87 -4.16
N HIS A 149 -8.62 3.02 -4.18
CA HIS A 149 -7.98 4.34 -4.26
C HIS A 149 -8.30 5.27 -3.08
N GLY A 150 -8.89 4.74 -2.01
CA GLY A 150 -9.17 5.49 -0.78
C GLY A 150 -10.64 5.48 -0.34
N ARG A 151 -10.91 6.19 0.76
CA ARG A 151 -12.24 6.23 1.41
C ARG A 151 -12.85 7.62 1.49
N THR A 152 -12.27 8.63 0.84
CA THR A 152 -12.93 9.91 0.58
C THR A 152 -14.07 9.72 -0.44
N LEU A 153 -14.97 10.67 -0.60
CA LEU A 153 -16.06 10.55 -1.58
C LEU A 153 -15.53 10.38 -3.01
N ALA A 154 -14.47 11.11 -3.42
CA ALA A 154 -13.85 10.88 -4.71
C ALA A 154 -13.04 9.57 -4.72
N GLY A 155 -12.38 9.21 -3.62
CA GLY A 155 -11.66 7.95 -3.47
C GLY A 155 -12.57 6.73 -3.63
N ILE A 156 -13.78 6.72 -3.04
CA ILE A 156 -14.75 5.63 -3.26
C ILE A 156 -15.34 5.65 -4.68
N ALA A 157 -15.53 6.83 -5.28
CA ALA A 157 -15.97 6.93 -6.67
C ALA A 157 -14.92 6.38 -7.64
N ALA A 158 -13.62 6.62 -7.38
CA ALA A 158 -12.49 6.08 -8.15
C ALA A 158 -12.29 4.57 -7.93
N THR A 159 -12.64 4.04 -6.76
CA THR A 159 -12.48 2.63 -6.39
C THR A 159 -13.44 1.72 -7.15
N GLY A 160 -12.91 0.71 -7.84
CA GLY A 160 -13.67 -0.24 -8.65
C GLY A 160 -14.36 -1.36 -7.85
N GLN A 161 -14.94 -1.06 -6.70
CA GLN A 161 -15.60 -2.02 -5.82
C GLN A 161 -16.95 -1.48 -5.35
N GLU A 162 -18.05 -2.05 -5.82
CA GLU A 162 -19.40 -1.57 -5.52
C GLU A 162 -19.76 -1.57 -4.03
N LYS A 163 -19.23 -2.56 -3.27
CA LYS A 163 -19.50 -2.68 -1.82
C LYS A 163 -19.09 -1.45 -1.01
N VAL A 164 -18.11 -0.65 -1.49
CA VAL A 164 -17.63 0.55 -0.77
C VAL A 164 -18.35 1.82 -1.18
N LYS A 165 -19.16 1.77 -2.25
CA LYS A 165 -19.92 2.90 -2.78
C LYS A 165 -21.34 2.96 -2.21
N LYS A 166 -21.92 1.78 -1.95
CA LYS A 166 -23.31 1.63 -1.50
C LYS A 166 -23.61 2.47 -0.26
N GLY A 167 -24.60 3.36 -0.34
CA GLY A 167 -25.04 4.24 0.74
C GLY A 167 -24.34 5.60 0.78
N PHE A 168 -23.46 5.88 -0.20
CA PHE A 168 -22.76 7.18 -0.34
C PHE A 168 -23.10 7.90 -1.62
N GLU A 169 -24.20 7.54 -2.26
CA GLU A 169 -24.71 8.20 -3.47
C GLU A 169 -25.28 9.60 -3.15
N PRO A 170 -25.20 10.57 -4.08
CA PRO A 170 -24.66 10.44 -5.43
C PRO A 170 -23.12 10.41 -5.44
N ALA A 171 -22.55 9.54 -6.30
CA ALA A 171 -21.10 9.44 -6.46
C ALA A 171 -20.52 10.73 -7.07
N VAL A 172 -19.25 11.03 -6.74
CA VAL A 172 -18.50 12.09 -7.42
C VAL A 172 -18.37 11.72 -8.90
N ALA A 173 -18.87 12.59 -9.78
CA ALA A 173 -18.88 12.36 -11.22
C ALA A 173 -17.48 12.35 -11.84
N GLY A 174 -17.35 11.64 -12.99
CA GLY A 174 -16.14 11.64 -13.79
C GLY A 174 -15.20 10.45 -13.55
N PHE A 175 -15.65 9.39 -12.89
CA PHE A 175 -14.90 8.14 -12.78
C PHE A 175 -15.56 7.03 -13.58
N LYS A 176 -14.74 6.31 -14.39
CA LYS A 176 -15.15 5.14 -15.18
C LYS A 176 -14.29 3.94 -14.80
N HIS A 177 -14.89 2.76 -14.78
CA HIS A 177 -14.19 1.54 -14.41
C HIS A 177 -14.16 0.56 -15.57
N VAL A 178 -12.98 -0.04 -15.81
CA VAL A 178 -12.74 -1.03 -16.85
C VAL A 178 -12.12 -2.29 -16.24
N PRO A 179 -12.18 -3.46 -16.89
CA PRO A 179 -11.43 -4.63 -16.46
C PRO A 179 -9.93 -4.33 -16.38
N TYR A 180 -9.28 -4.80 -15.31
CA TYR A 180 -7.83 -4.69 -15.16
C TYR A 180 -7.11 -5.61 -16.15
N ASN A 181 -5.96 -5.20 -16.67
CA ASN A 181 -5.21 -5.90 -17.72
C ASN A 181 -5.94 -6.04 -19.07
N ASP A 182 -6.98 -5.24 -19.32
CA ASP A 182 -7.70 -5.20 -20.61
C ASP A 182 -7.50 -3.82 -21.27
N LEU A 183 -6.50 -3.74 -22.15
CA LEU A 183 -6.17 -2.50 -22.88
C LEU A 183 -7.29 -2.10 -23.87
N GLN A 184 -8.03 -3.09 -24.43
CA GLN A 184 -9.12 -2.79 -25.35
C GLN A 184 -10.30 -2.15 -24.62
N ALA A 185 -10.66 -2.66 -23.45
CA ALA A 185 -11.69 -2.04 -22.60
C ALA A 185 -11.34 -0.60 -22.21
N VAL A 186 -10.04 -0.32 -21.97
CA VAL A 186 -9.57 1.07 -21.74
C VAL A 186 -9.80 1.93 -22.99
N ARG A 187 -9.42 1.45 -24.19
CA ARG A 187 -9.62 2.18 -25.46
C ARG A 187 -11.08 2.54 -25.68
N ASP A 188 -11.97 1.59 -25.43
CA ASP A 188 -13.41 1.74 -25.65
C ASP A 188 -14.07 2.70 -24.61
N ALA A 189 -13.48 2.83 -23.42
CA ALA A 189 -13.97 3.72 -22.36
C ALA A 189 -13.56 5.19 -22.56
N ILE A 190 -12.57 5.48 -23.40
CA ILE A 190 -12.10 6.86 -23.65
C ILE A 190 -13.16 7.68 -24.34
N THR A 191 -13.37 8.89 -23.84
CA THR A 191 -14.25 9.90 -24.45
C THR A 191 -13.49 11.21 -24.66
N PRO A 192 -14.05 12.20 -25.34
CA PRO A 192 -13.47 13.53 -25.42
C PRO A 192 -13.26 14.21 -24.06
N ALA A 193 -13.99 13.78 -23.02
CA ALA A 193 -13.86 14.30 -21.66
C ALA A 193 -12.79 13.58 -20.81
N THR A 194 -12.14 12.54 -21.32
CA THR A 194 -11.15 11.77 -20.56
C THR A 194 -9.83 12.56 -20.39
N ALA A 195 -9.45 12.82 -19.15
CA ALA A 195 -8.23 13.54 -18.78
C ALA A 195 -7.08 12.60 -18.37
N ALA A 196 -7.40 11.46 -17.76
CA ALA A 196 -6.38 10.58 -17.18
C ALA A 196 -6.85 9.12 -17.08
N ILE A 197 -5.85 8.25 -16.91
CA ILE A 197 -6.01 6.86 -16.46
C ILE A 197 -5.27 6.76 -15.13
N LEU A 198 -5.90 6.15 -14.10
CA LEU A 198 -5.29 5.88 -12.81
C LEU A 198 -5.39 4.40 -12.49
N ILE A 199 -4.23 3.74 -12.27
CA ILE A 199 -4.15 2.32 -11.92
C ILE A 199 -3.13 2.06 -10.81
N GLU A 200 -3.28 0.92 -10.14
CA GLU A 200 -2.22 0.31 -9.32
C GLU A 200 -1.31 -0.52 -10.23
N GLY A 201 0.00 -0.57 -9.99
CA GLY A 201 0.88 -1.51 -10.70
C GLY A 201 0.72 -2.95 -10.22
N VAL A 202 0.28 -3.14 -8.97
CA VAL A 202 -0.23 -4.39 -8.42
C VAL A 202 -1.47 -4.04 -7.60
N GLN A 203 -2.63 -4.53 -7.97
CA GLN A 203 -3.85 -4.33 -7.20
C GLN A 203 -3.75 -5.01 -5.84
N GLY A 204 -3.80 -4.22 -4.76
CA GLY A 204 -3.67 -4.75 -3.41
C GLY A 204 -4.96 -5.39 -2.91
N GLU A 205 -6.03 -4.63 -2.86
CA GLU A 205 -7.35 -5.06 -2.39
C GLU A 205 -8.09 -5.92 -3.43
N GLY A 206 -7.66 -5.87 -4.69
CA GLY A 206 -8.16 -6.70 -5.79
C GLY A 206 -7.58 -8.13 -5.82
N GLY A 207 -6.83 -8.55 -4.80
CA GLY A 207 -6.34 -9.93 -4.70
C GLY A 207 -4.88 -10.12 -5.13
N ILE A 208 -4.03 -9.11 -4.95
CA ILE A 208 -2.61 -9.12 -5.34
C ILE A 208 -2.45 -9.46 -6.83
N GLU A 209 -3.10 -8.67 -7.67
CA GLU A 209 -3.07 -8.85 -9.12
C GLU A 209 -2.05 -7.92 -9.77
N PRO A 210 -0.92 -8.41 -10.34
CA PRO A 210 0.04 -7.59 -11.05
C PRO A 210 -0.48 -7.13 -12.42
N ALA A 211 -0.14 -5.91 -12.82
CA ALA A 211 -0.29 -5.47 -14.19
C ALA A 211 0.61 -6.29 -15.12
N THR A 212 0.11 -6.62 -16.31
CA THR A 212 0.97 -7.18 -17.34
C THR A 212 1.86 -6.09 -17.97
N THR A 213 3.01 -6.50 -18.50
CA THR A 213 3.94 -5.58 -19.17
C THR A 213 3.30 -4.89 -20.37
N ASP A 214 2.57 -5.66 -21.18
CA ASP A 214 1.87 -5.16 -22.37
C ASP A 214 0.78 -4.16 -22.01
N TYR A 215 0.08 -4.39 -20.90
CA TYR A 215 -0.93 -3.46 -20.39
C TYR A 215 -0.28 -2.12 -19.99
N LEU A 216 0.80 -2.16 -19.20
CA LEU A 216 1.50 -0.93 -18.78
C LEU A 216 2.03 -0.14 -19.98
N LEU A 217 2.76 -0.81 -20.90
CA LEU A 217 3.31 -0.17 -22.10
C LEU A 217 2.21 0.37 -23.00
N GLY A 218 1.14 -0.39 -23.19
CA GLY A 218 -0.02 0.03 -23.97
C GLY A 218 -0.75 1.21 -23.36
N LEU A 219 -0.89 1.28 -22.03
CA LEU A 219 -1.47 2.44 -21.35
C LEU A 219 -0.62 3.70 -21.55
N ARG A 220 0.72 3.58 -21.45
CA ARG A 220 1.61 4.74 -21.68
C ARG A 220 1.46 5.24 -23.11
N GLN A 221 1.55 4.34 -24.09
CA GLN A 221 1.37 4.69 -25.50
C GLN A 221 0.02 5.37 -25.74
N LEU A 222 -1.06 4.80 -25.20
CA LEU A 222 -2.43 5.33 -25.37
C LEU A 222 -2.58 6.73 -24.75
N CYS A 223 -1.97 6.96 -23.57
CA CYS A 223 -1.98 8.26 -22.93
C CYS A 223 -1.18 9.29 -23.74
N ASP A 224 -0.06 8.90 -24.34
CA ASP A 224 0.73 9.78 -25.22
C ASP A 224 -0.04 10.14 -26.49
N GLU A 225 -0.65 9.16 -27.17
CA GLU A 225 -1.46 9.37 -28.39
C GLU A 225 -2.66 10.28 -28.16
N ARG A 226 -3.29 10.17 -26.98
CA ARG A 226 -4.52 10.90 -26.64
C ARG A 226 -4.28 12.15 -25.78
N ARG A 227 -3.03 12.47 -25.47
CA ARG A 227 -2.65 13.57 -24.57
C ARG A 227 -3.36 13.52 -23.24
N MET A 228 -3.46 12.32 -22.65
CA MET A 228 -4.01 12.06 -21.31
C MET A 228 -2.88 11.81 -20.30
N LEU A 229 -3.16 11.96 -19.03
CA LEU A 229 -2.22 11.61 -17.98
C LEU A 229 -2.31 10.11 -17.65
N LEU A 230 -1.15 9.47 -17.49
CA LEU A 230 -1.03 8.15 -16.85
C LEU A 230 -0.63 8.35 -15.40
N LEU A 231 -1.54 8.04 -14.49
CA LEU A 231 -1.35 8.16 -13.05
C LEU A 231 -1.22 6.76 -12.43
N MET A 232 -0.28 6.62 -11.47
CA MET A 232 -0.04 5.35 -10.79
C MET A 232 -0.34 5.49 -9.30
N ASP A 233 -1.20 4.62 -8.77
CA ASP A 233 -1.39 4.46 -7.34
C ASP A 233 -0.31 3.51 -6.78
N GLY A 234 0.73 4.08 -6.18
CA GLY A 234 1.83 3.37 -5.54
C GLY A 234 1.66 3.22 -4.02
N VAL A 235 0.48 3.53 -3.48
CA VAL A 235 0.25 3.56 -2.02
C VAL A 235 0.49 2.22 -1.35
N GLN A 236 0.10 1.10 -1.96
CA GLN A 236 0.35 -0.22 -1.39
C GLN A 236 1.52 -0.94 -2.07
N CYS A 237 1.62 -0.85 -3.38
CA CYS A 237 2.60 -1.60 -4.18
C CYS A 237 3.94 -0.87 -4.40
N GLY A 238 4.06 0.38 -3.97
CA GLY A 238 5.26 1.19 -4.08
C GLY A 238 6.21 1.05 -2.88
N HIS A 239 7.15 1.97 -2.81
CA HIS A 239 8.13 2.14 -1.76
C HIS A 239 8.88 0.85 -1.39
N PHE A 240 9.55 0.28 -2.41
CA PHE A 240 10.41 -0.92 -2.34
C PHE A 240 9.69 -2.24 -2.03
N ARG A 241 8.36 -2.26 -1.83
CA ARG A 241 7.57 -3.45 -1.49
C ARG A 241 7.76 -4.60 -2.46
N THR A 242 7.85 -4.30 -3.76
CA THR A 242 8.06 -5.28 -4.84
C THR A 242 9.54 -5.49 -5.21
N GLY A 243 10.47 -4.81 -4.49
CA GLY A 243 11.90 -4.87 -4.75
C GLY A 243 12.44 -3.78 -5.69
N ARG A 244 11.62 -2.78 -6.00
CA ARG A 244 11.99 -1.48 -6.61
C ARG A 244 11.18 -0.39 -5.93
N PHE A 245 11.58 0.88 -6.10
CA PHE A 245 10.89 2.00 -5.46
C PHE A 245 9.39 2.02 -5.82
N GLN A 246 9.06 1.81 -7.08
CA GLN A 246 7.68 1.63 -7.54
C GLN A 246 7.49 0.29 -8.24
N SER A 247 6.28 -0.26 -8.15
CA SER A 247 5.96 -1.57 -8.71
C SER A 247 6.12 -1.64 -10.23
N PHE A 248 5.81 -0.57 -10.96
CA PHE A 248 6.01 -0.53 -12.41
C PHE A 248 7.48 -0.66 -12.81
N GLN A 249 8.42 -0.11 -12.03
CA GLN A 249 9.85 -0.27 -12.26
C GLN A 249 10.28 -1.74 -12.14
N ARG A 250 9.63 -2.49 -11.24
CA ARG A 250 9.89 -3.93 -11.07
C ARG A 250 9.25 -4.77 -12.18
N LEU A 251 8.02 -4.44 -12.56
CA LEU A 251 7.27 -5.14 -13.60
C LEU A 251 7.90 -4.98 -14.98
N LEU A 252 8.49 -3.83 -15.25
CA LEU A 252 9.08 -3.49 -16.53
C LEU A 252 10.60 -3.72 -16.58
N GLU A 253 11.20 -4.25 -15.51
CA GLU A 253 12.64 -4.51 -15.44
C GLU A 253 13.08 -5.52 -16.51
N GLY A 254 13.99 -5.08 -17.40
CA GLY A 254 14.49 -5.92 -18.51
C GLY A 254 13.52 -6.10 -19.68
N VAL A 255 12.37 -5.42 -19.67
CA VAL A 255 11.40 -5.50 -20.77
C VAL A 255 11.84 -4.56 -21.92
N PRO A 256 11.96 -5.05 -23.16
CA PRO A 256 12.29 -4.20 -24.31
C PRO A 256 11.31 -3.04 -24.47
N GLY A 257 11.84 -1.82 -24.70
CA GLY A 257 11.03 -0.61 -24.89
C GLY A 257 10.47 0.02 -23.61
N ALA A 258 10.71 -0.59 -22.44
CA ALA A 258 10.24 -0.08 -21.16
C ALA A 258 11.09 1.08 -20.60
N ASP A 259 12.26 1.34 -21.18
CA ASP A 259 13.15 2.46 -20.82
C ASP A 259 12.48 3.84 -20.94
N ARG A 260 11.45 3.95 -21.78
CA ARG A 260 10.66 5.17 -22.00
C ARG A 260 9.41 5.25 -21.11
N PHE A 261 9.09 4.20 -20.36
CA PHE A 261 7.92 4.20 -19.51
C PHE A 261 8.12 5.13 -18.31
N LEU A 262 7.35 6.19 -18.27
CA LEU A 262 7.29 7.09 -17.12
C LEU A 262 5.84 7.54 -16.91
N PRO A 263 5.24 7.33 -15.73
CA PRO A 263 3.92 7.90 -15.41
C PRO A 263 4.02 9.42 -15.26
N ASP A 264 2.88 10.08 -15.32
CA ASP A 264 2.78 11.53 -15.18
C ASP A 264 2.58 11.96 -13.72
N GLY A 265 2.09 11.04 -12.88
CA GLY A 265 1.99 11.20 -11.44
C GLY A 265 1.98 9.87 -10.71
N VAL A 266 2.50 9.85 -9.49
CA VAL A 266 2.55 8.66 -8.63
C VAL A 266 2.15 9.03 -7.21
N SER A 267 1.11 8.40 -6.65
CA SER A 267 0.76 8.55 -5.24
C SER A 267 1.53 7.54 -4.36
N MET A 268 1.80 7.94 -3.12
CA MET A 268 2.58 7.17 -2.14
C MET A 268 2.03 7.42 -0.73
N ALA A 269 2.10 6.41 0.13
CA ALA A 269 1.85 6.50 1.57
C ALA A 269 2.37 5.23 2.26
N LYS A 270 1.69 4.72 3.29
CA LYS A 270 1.97 3.43 3.95
C LYS A 270 3.46 3.26 4.27
N SER A 271 4.16 2.40 3.50
CA SER A 271 5.60 2.13 3.67
C SER A 271 6.48 3.39 3.64
N LEU A 272 6.02 4.49 3.03
CA LEU A 272 6.75 5.76 2.99
C LEU A 272 7.07 6.28 4.40
N GLY A 273 6.11 6.15 5.33
CA GLY A 273 6.27 6.58 6.72
C GLY A 273 6.69 5.47 7.68
N GLY A 274 6.75 4.20 7.23
CA GLY A 274 7.16 3.07 8.07
C GLY A 274 6.36 2.87 9.35
N GLY A 275 5.11 3.38 9.41
CA GLY A 275 4.22 3.41 10.57
C GLY A 275 3.78 4.82 10.96
N PHE A 276 4.52 5.85 10.56
CA PHE A 276 4.12 7.25 10.78
C PHE A 276 3.16 7.73 9.66
N PRO A 277 2.09 8.49 9.99
CA PRO A 277 1.15 9.00 8.99
C PRO A 277 1.81 10.04 8.06
N ILE A 278 2.03 9.66 6.82
CA ILE A 278 2.49 10.53 5.73
C ILE A 278 2.02 9.96 4.40
N GLY A 279 1.61 10.85 3.51
CA GLY A 279 1.35 10.56 2.11
C GLY A 279 2.09 11.56 1.23
N ALA A 280 2.22 11.24 -0.04
CA ALA A 280 2.79 12.13 -1.04
C ALA A 280 2.27 11.78 -2.42
N PHE A 281 2.32 12.73 -3.33
CA PHE A 281 2.32 12.41 -4.76
C PHE A 281 3.43 13.15 -5.46
N TRP A 282 4.07 12.45 -6.39
CA TRP A 282 5.04 13.00 -7.30
C TRP A 282 4.37 13.31 -8.63
N VAL A 283 4.79 14.40 -9.28
CA VAL A 283 4.34 14.83 -10.60
C VAL A 283 5.58 15.04 -11.46
N ARG A 284 5.61 14.45 -12.67
CA ARG A 284 6.72 14.66 -13.63
C ARG A 284 6.82 16.12 -14.04
N GLU A 285 8.01 16.53 -14.47
CA GLU A 285 8.30 17.92 -14.80
C GLU A 285 7.43 18.44 -15.95
N GLU A 286 7.35 17.68 -17.04
CA GLU A 286 6.64 18.08 -18.24
C GLU A 286 5.91 16.92 -18.90
N HIS A 287 4.77 17.20 -19.53
CA HIS A 287 4.04 16.30 -20.40
C HIS A 287 3.44 17.07 -21.56
N HIS A 288 3.79 16.70 -22.80
CA HIS A 288 3.33 17.32 -24.06
C HIS A 288 3.45 18.87 -24.09
N GLY A 289 4.56 19.42 -23.62
CA GLY A 289 4.80 20.87 -23.58
C GLY A 289 4.09 21.60 -22.43
N VAL A 290 3.35 20.88 -21.56
CA VAL A 290 2.79 21.43 -20.34
C VAL A 290 3.74 21.18 -19.18
N LYS A 291 4.14 22.23 -18.45
CA LYS A 291 4.93 22.11 -17.23
C LYS A 291 4.05 21.54 -16.10
N LEU A 292 3.93 20.21 -16.08
CA LEU A 292 2.93 19.50 -15.33
C LEU A 292 3.10 19.67 -13.81
N CYS A 293 4.34 19.72 -13.34
CA CYS A 293 4.67 19.92 -11.92
C CYS A 293 4.29 21.31 -11.36
N ASP A 294 3.87 22.25 -12.21
CA ASP A 294 3.42 23.59 -11.81
C ASP A 294 1.90 23.78 -12.02
N VAL A 295 1.17 22.77 -12.53
CA VAL A 295 -0.29 22.84 -12.77
C VAL A 295 -1.07 23.09 -11.46
N LEU A 296 -0.63 22.48 -10.35
CA LEU A 296 -1.18 22.77 -9.03
C LEU A 296 -0.37 23.89 -8.35
N GLY A 297 -0.46 25.09 -8.89
CA GLY A 297 0.21 26.28 -8.34
C GLY A 297 -0.40 26.77 -7.00
N PRO A 298 0.16 27.86 -6.42
CA PRO A 298 -0.28 28.42 -5.14
C PRO A 298 -1.79 28.64 -5.07
N GLY A 299 -2.40 28.23 -3.95
CA GLY A 299 -3.84 28.37 -3.70
C GLY A 299 -4.74 27.28 -4.30
N THR A 300 -4.22 26.36 -5.11
CA THR A 300 -5.03 25.32 -5.77
C THR A 300 -5.18 24.04 -4.95
N HIS A 301 -4.17 23.70 -4.15
CA HIS A 301 -4.15 22.52 -3.29
C HIS A 301 -3.38 22.79 -2.01
N ALA A 302 -3.87 22.27 -0.87
CA ALA A 302 -3.27 22.52 0.44
C ALA A 302 -3.57 21.39 1.42
N THR A 303 -2.78 21.31 2.48
CA THR A 303 -2.97 20.46 3.65
C THR A 303 -2.32 21.09 4.86
N THR A 304 -2.92 20.93 6.05
CA THR A 304 -2.36 21.49 7.29
C THR A 304 -1.11 20.71 7.72
N TYR A 305 -1.16 19.38 7.74
CA TYR A 305 -0.11 18.54 8.32
C TYR A 305 0.74 17.81 7.30
N GLY A 306 0.40 17.83 6.01
CA GLY A 306 1.19 17.16 4.98
C GLY A 306 2.60 17.77 4.89
N GLY A 307 3.60 16.91 4.96
CA GLY A 307 5.01 17.33 4.89
C GLY A 307 5.52 18.04 6.15
N THR A 308 4.97 17.74 7.34
CA THR A 308 5.51 18.29 8.61
C THR A 308 6.98 17.92 8.80
N PRO A 309 7.77 18.76 9.51
CA PRO A 309 9.14 18.42 9.85
C PRO A 309 9.30 17.04 10.47
N LEU A 310 8.42 16.68 11.41
CA LEU A 310 8.46 15.38 12.09
C LEU A 310 8.19 14.21 11.12
N GLY A 311 7.12 14.30 10.33
CA GLY A 311 6.78 13.25 9.36
C GLY A 311 7.84 13.06 8.29
N CYS A 312 8.41 14.18 7.78
CA CYS A 312 9.48 14.12 6.78
C CYS A 312 10.80 13.57 7.36
N ALA A 313 11.14 13.88 8.62
CA ALA A 313 12.32 13.31 9.27
C ALA A 313 12.22 11.79 9.40
N VAL A 314 11.05 11.30 9.82
CA VAL A 314 10.77 9.86 9.88
C VAL A 314 10.88 9.20 8.51
N ALA A 315 10.22 9.75 7.49
CA ALA A 315 10.27 9.18 6.15
C ALA A 315 11.69 9.21 5.53
N ASN A 316 12.48 10.27 5.78
CA ASN A 316 13.89 10.31 5.40
C ASN A 316 14.68 9.17 6.05
N LYS A 317 14.45 8.90 7.35
CA LYS A 317 15.10 7.80 8.05
C LYS A 317 14.67 6.44 7.49
N VAL A 318 13.40 6.27 7.11
CA VAL A 318 12.92 5.05 6.44
C VAL A 318 13.68 4.80 5.13
N PHE A 319 13.85 5.83 4.28
CA PHE A 319 14.66 5.72 3.06
C PHE A 319 16.11 5.33 3.37
N GLU A 320 16.74 6.05 4.31
CA GLU A 320 18.14 5.80 4.71
C GLU A 320 18.39 4.34 5.10
N VAL A 321 17.51 3.79 5.97
CA VAL A 321 17.64 2.40 6.43
C VAL A 321 17.39 1.42 5.28
N ILE A 322 16.38 1.64 4.45
CA ILE A 322 16.07 0.77 3.30
C ILE A 322 17.26 0.70 2.33
N GLU A 323 17.86 1.85 2.01
CA GLU A 323 18.99 1.92 1.08
C GLU A 323 20.27 1.34 1.69
N ARG A 324 20.63 1.74 2.90
CA ARG A 324 21.82 1.27 3.58
C ARG A 324 21.83 -0.25 3.77
N ASP A 325 20.70 -0.82 4.17
CA ASP A 325 20.56 -2.25 4.48
C ASP A 325 20.12 -3.09 3.27
N ASN A 326 20.03 -2.49 2.08
CA ASN A 326 19.63 -3.14 0.81
C ASN A 326 18.31 -3.90 0.92
N LEU A 327 17.31 -3.32 1.61
CA LEU A 327 16.04 -4.01 1.90
C LEU A 327 15.18 -4.26 0.65
N ALA A 328 15.39 -3.51 -0.43
CA ALA A 328 14.80 -3.81 -1.73
C ALA A 328 15.24 -5.17 -2.28
N ASP A 329 16.53 -5.51 -2.13
CA ASP A 329 17.08 -6.81 -2.54
C ASP A 329 16.61 -7.92 -1.59
N ASN A 330 16.47 -7.64 -0.29
CA ASN A 330 15.83 -8.60 0.63
C ASN A 330 14.39 -8.90 0.22
N ALA A 331 13.62 -7.88 -0.14
CA ALA A 331 12.25 -8.08 -0.63
C ALA A 331 12.21 -8.96 -1.91
N ARG A 332 13.19 -8.80 -2.81
CA ARG A 332 13.32 -9.64 -4.01
C ARG A 332 13.71 -11.08 -3.65
N ALA A 333 14.79 -11.25 -2.91
CA ALA A 333 15.39 -12.56 -2.63
C ALA A 333 14.50 -13.40 -1.69
N THR A 334 14.17 -12.84 -0.52
CA THR A 334 13.34 -13.54 0.48
C THR A 334 11.90 -13.67 0.00
N GLY A 335 11.33 -12.61 -0.63
CA GLY A 335 9.98 -12.67 -1.20
C GLY A 335 9.87 -13.65 -2.37
N GLY A 336 10.86 -13.69 -3.25
CA GLY A 336 10.93 -14.67 -4.35
C GLY A 336 10.99 -16.12 -3.85
N TRP A 337 11.78 -16.35 -2.81
CA TRP A 337 11.81 -17.67 -2.17
C TRP A 337 10.49 -18.01 -1.49
N MET A 338 9.90 -17.10 -0.70
CA MET A 338 8.58 -17.33 -0.10
C MET A 338 7.54 -17.70 -1.16
N LYS A 339 7.55 -17.01 -2.30
CA LYS A 339 6.65 -17.31 -3.41
C LYS A 339 6.85 -18.73 -3.92
N ALA A 340 8.09 -19.15 -4.17
CA ALA A 340 8.40 -20.49 -4.64
C ALA A 340 7.95 -21.58 -3.65
N GLU A 341 8.17 -21.39 -2.34
CA GLU A 341 7.69 -22.33 -1.31
C GLU A 341 6.13 -22.38 -1.26
N LEU A 342 5.48 -21.23 -1.42
CA LEU A 342 4.01 -21.16 -1.50
C LEU A 342 3.47 -21.86 -2.75
N GLU A 343 4.15 -21.74 -3.90
CA GLU A 343 3.80 -22.44 -5.14
C GLU A 343 3.97 -23.95 -5.00
N GLN A 344 5.04 -24.41 -4.32
CA GLN A 344 5.20 -25.83 -4.00
C GLN A 344 4.10 -26.34 -3.07
N LEU A 345 3.72 -25.54 -2.07
CA LEU A 345 2.62 -25.89 -1.17
C LEU A 345 1.28 -25.96 -1.92
N ALA A 346 1.02 -25.04 -2.84
CA ALA A 346 -0.17 -25.03 -3.68
C ALA A 346 -0.23 -26.28 -4.57
N ALA A 347 0.90 -26.69 -5.15
CA ALA A 347 0.99 -27.92 -5.95
C ALA A 347 0.71 -29.20 -5.13
N GLN A 348 1.07 -29.21 -3.83
CA GLN A 348 0.79 -30.34 -2.94
C GLN A 348 -0.67 -30.35 -2.45
N PHE A 349 -1.31 -29.19 -2.32
CA PHE A 349 -2.66 -29.04 -1.79
C PHE A 349 -3.56 -28.17 -2.68
N PRO A 350 -3.78 -28.57 -3.96
CA PRO A 350 -4.58 -27.78 -4.90
C PRO A 350 -6.05 -27.64 -4.48
N GLN A 351 -6.54 -28.53 -3.62
CA GLN A 351 -7.89 -28.43 -3.02
C GLN A 351 -8.01 -27.32 -1.96
N VAL A 352 -6.88 -26.73 -1.51
CA VAL A 352 -6.86 -25.62 -0.55
C VAL A 352 -6.35 -24.34 -1.20
N ILE A 353 -5.26 -24.40 -1.95
CA ILE A 353 -4.63 -23.25 -2.60
C ILE A 353 -4.72 -23.42 -4.12
N LYS A 354 -5.46 -22.52 -4.77
CA LYS A 354 -5.67 -22.50 -6.21
C LYS A 354 -4.48 -21.87 -6.97
N SER A 355 -3.95 -20.77 -6.45
CA SER A 355 -2.84 -20.05 -7.10
C SER A 355 -2.04 -19.20 -6.11
N VAL A 356 -0.81 -18.84 -6.50
CA VAL A 356 0.07 -17.90 -5.80
C VAL A 356 0.48 -16.81 -6.77
N ARG A 357 0.41 -15.55 -6.35
CA ARG A 357 0.77 -14.42 -7.20
C ARG A 357 1.40 -13.27 -6.42
N GLY A 358 1.94 -12.30 -7.13
CA GLY A 358 2.61 -11.14 -6.56
C GLY A 358 4.11 -11.12 -6.77
N LEU A 359 4.77 -10.09 -6.20
CA LEU A 359 6.18 -9.77 -6.38
C LEU A 359 6.80 -9.28 -5.07
N GLY A 360 8.02 -9.66 -4.79
CA GLY A 360 8.73 -9.24 -3.58
C GLY A 360 7.96 -9.59 -2.32
N PHE A 361 7.78 -8.64 -1.41
CA PHE A 361 6.96 -8.78 -0.22
C PHE A 361 5.50 -8.29 -0.40
N MET A 362 4.98 -8.43 -1.58
CA MET A 362 3.56 -8.27 -1.90
C MET A 362 3.06 -9.54 -2.55
N LEU A 363 2.75 -10.55 -1.73
CA LEU A 363 2.34 -11.88 -2.16
C LEU A 363 0.90 -12.16 -1.76
N GLY A 364 0.21 -12.95 -2.57
CA GLY A 364 -1.14 -13.43 -2.30
C GLY A 364 -1.28 -14.90 -2.64
N ILE A 365 -2.01 -15.63 -1.81
CA ILE A 365 -2.52 -16.96 -2.13
C ILE A 365 -4.01 -16.86 -2.41
N GLU A 366 -4.45 -17.41 -3.51
CA GLU A 366 -5.86 -17.61 -3.80
C GLU A 366 -6.31 -18.97 -3.31
N LEU A 367 -7.31 -19.00 -2.47
CA LEU A 367 -7.88 -20.22 -1.92
C LEU A 367 -8.86 -20.86 -2.92
N ALA A 368 -8.98 -22.17 -2.86
CA ALA A 368 -9.98 -22.92 -3.61
C ALA A 368 -11.41 -22.52 -3.17
N GLU A 369 -12.39 -22.68 -4.08
CA GLU A 369 -13.77 -22.26 -3.82
C GLU A 369 -14.47 -23.09 -2.74
N ASN A 370 -14.19 -24.39 -2.71
CA ASN A 370 -14.88 -25.37 -1.86
C ASN A 370 -13.90 -26.07 -0.93
N ILE A 371 -13.50 -25.43 0.17
CA ILE A 371 -12.68 -26.05 1.21
C ILE A 371 -13.63 -26.64 2.25
N PRO A 372 -13.68 -28.01 2.43
CA PRO A 372 -14.63 -28.66 3.31
C PRO A 372 -14.57 -28.14 4.76
N ALA A 373 -13.37 -27.84 5.26
CA ALA A 373 -13.17 -27.32 6.61
C ALA A 373 -13.80 -25.94 6.83
N PHE A 374 -14.21 -25.22 5.78
CA PHE A 374 -14.86 -23.91 5.85
C PHE A 374 -16.35 -23.96 5.53
N ALA A 375 -16.89 -25.14 5.18
CA ALA A 375 -18.31 -25.33 5.00
C ALA A 375 -19.06 -24.95 6.31
N ASN A 376 -20.19 -24.28 6.17
CA ASN A 376 -21.07 -23.90 7.30
C ASN A 376 -20.49 -22.93 8.36
N THR A 377 -19.36 -22.27 8.11
CA THR A 377 -18.79 -21.28 9.05
C THR A 377 -19.49 -19.91 8.98
N GLY A 378 -20.27 -19.65 7.91
CA GLY A 378 -20.88 -18.35 7.65
C GLY A 378 -19.89 -17.23 7.28
N LYS A 379 -18.58 -17.55 7.15
CA LYS A 379 -17.51 -16.62 6.80
C LYS A 379 -16.93 -16.97 5.43
N VAL A 380 -16.42 -15.97 4.71
CA VAL A 380 -15.69 -16.16 3.45
C VAL A 380 -14.39 -16.94 3.68
N ALA A 381 -13.91 -17.64 2.65
CA ALA A 381 -12.74 -18.52 2.75
C ALA A 381 -11.48 -17.79 3.25
N SER A 382 -11.21 -16.60 2.72
CA SER A 382 -10.06 -15.77 3.13
C SER A 382 -10.09 -15.44 4.62
N LEU A 383 -11.25 -15.09 5.18
CA LEU A 383 -11.38 -14.76 6.60
C LEU A 383 -11.25 -16.00 7.50
N ASN A 384 -11.77 -17.16 7.07
CA ASN A 384 -11.59 -18.41 7.78
C ASN A 384 -10.11 -18.80 7.85
N PHE A 385 -9.41 -18.72 6.71
CA PHE A 385 -7.99 -19.05 6.64
C PHE A 385 -7.14 -18.10 7.50
N VAL A 386 -7.40 -16.80 7.42
CA VAL A 386 -6.72 -15.79 8.26
C VAL A 386 -6.93 -16.06 9.74
N ASN A 387 -8.15 -16.41 10.17
CA ASN A 387 -8.40 -16.78 11.57
C ASN A 387 -7.57 -17.98 12.02
N ARG A 388 -7.46 -19.03 11.19
CA ARG A 388 -6.61 -20.20 11.48
C ARG A 388 -5.13 -19.83 11.62
N LEU A 389 -4.63 -18.94 10.77
CA LEU A 389 -3.27 -18.43 10.88
C LEU A 389 -3.07 -17.61 12.17
N HIS A 390 -4.02 -16.75 12.54
CA HIS A 390 -3.97 -15.97 13.79
C HIS A 390 -3.98 -16.89 15.02
N GLU A 391 -4.81 -17.92 15.02
CA GLU A 391 -4.82 -18.95 16.07
C GLU A 391 -3.46 -19.64 16.20
N ALA A 392 -2.81 -19.91 15.04
CA ALA A 392 -1.49 -20.52 14.96
C ALA A 392 -0.31 -19.55 15.19
N GLY A 393 -0.57 -18.25 15.43
CA GLY A 393 0.46 -17.26 15.76
C GLY A 393 1.08 -16.53 14.55
N VAL A 394 0.41 -16.49 13.40
CA VAL A 394 0.85 -15.72 12.22
C VAL A 394 -0.24 -14.75 11.81
N LEU A 395 0.07 -13.45 11.77
CA LEU A 395 -0.87 -12.41 11.33
C LEU A 395 -0.74 -12.19 9.83
N THR A 396 -1.87 -12.28 9.14
CA THR A 396 -2.01 -12.02 7.71
C THR A 396 -3.28 -11.22 7.44
N VAL A 397 -3.51 -10.79 6.21
CA VAL A 397 -4.63 -9.91 5.85
C VAL A 397 -5.44 -10.51 4.70
N PRO A 398 -6.78 -10.60 4.81
CA PRO A 398 -7.60 -11.04 3.70
C PRO A 398 -7.67 -9.97 2.59
N SER A 399 -7.91 -10.41 1.36
CA SER A 399 -8.26 -9.56 0.22
C SER A 399 -9.42 -10.20 -0.54
N GLY A 400 -10.56 -9.51 -0.56
CA GLY A 400 -11.78 -10.09 -1.09
C GLY A 400 -12.18 -11.38 -0.36
N THR A 401 -12.85 -12.30 -1.08
CA THR A 401 -13.45 -13.50 -0.49
C THR A 401 -12.50 -14.70 -0.42
N HIS A 402 -11.48 -14.77 -1.31
CA HIS A 402 -10.64 -15.96 -1.48
C HIS A 402 -9.14 -15.71 -1.40
N VAL A 403 -8.67 -14.46 -1.27
CA VAL A 403 -7.23 -14.19 -1.25
C VAL A 403 -6.75 -13.83 0.15
N VAL A 404 -5.58 -14.36 0.52
CA VAL A 404 -4.84 -14.00 1.73
C VAL A 404 -3.51 -13.37 1.32
N ARG A 405 -3.20 -12.21 1.90
CA ARG A 405 -2.03 -11.39 1.57
C ARG A 405 -0.92 -11.55 2.58
N PHE A 406 0.32 -11.56 2.07
CA PHE A 406 1.56 -11.48 2.83
C PHE A 406 2.27 -10.18 2.46
N LEU A 407 2.35 -9.28 3.43
CA LEU A 407 2.84 -7.90 3.29
C LEU A 407 3.82 -7.57 4.44
N PRO A 408 4.82 -8.43 4.73
CA PRO A 408 5.68 -8.27 5.90
C PRO A 408 6.55 -7.01 5.82
N ALA A 409 7.27 -6.72 6.89
CA ALA A 409 8.32 -5.71 6.90
C ALA A 409 9.41 -6.02 5.85
N LEU A 410 10.04 -4.99 5.28
CA LEU A 410 11.09 -5.16 4.25
C LEU A 410 12.36 -5.81 4.82
N ASN A 411 12.57 -5.70 6.11
CA ASN A 411 13.66 -6.34 6.85
C ASN A 411 13.29 -7.70 7.46
N LEU A 412 12.18 -8.33 6.99
CA LEU A 412 11.85 -9.70 7.39
C LEU A 412 13.06 -10.63 7.15
N SER A 413 13.48 -11.33 8.21
CA SER A 413 14.56 -12.29 8.09
C SER A 413 14.13 -13.57 7.37
N ARG A 414 15.09 -14.28 6.76
CA ARG A 414 14.82 -15.59 6.16
C ARG A 414 14.33 -16.61 7.18
N ALA A 415 14.80 -16.51 8.44
CA ALA A 415 14.38 -17.38 9.53
C ALA A 415 12.91 -17.13 9.91
N ASP A 416 12.51 -15.85 10.08
CA ASP A 416 11.11 -15.50 10.36
C ASP A 416 10.19 -15.92 9.19
N ALA A 417 10.64 -15.70 7.96
CA ALA A 417 9.91 -16.13 6.77
C ALA A 417 9.70 -17.66 6.75
N ALA A 418 10.73 -18.44 7.12
CA ALA A 418 10.64 -19.90 7.23
C ALA A 418 9.70 -20.34 8.36
N GLU A 419 9.73 -19.64 9.52
CA GLU A 419 8.77 -19.88 10.62
C GLU A 419 7.33 -19.69 10.13
N GLY A 420 7.05 -18.57 9.46
CA GLY A 420 5.72 -18.28 8.93
C GLY A 420 5.22 -19.31 7.92
N LEU A 421 6.09 -19.74 7.02
CA LEU A 421 5.78 -20.79 6.03
C LEU A 421 5.53 -22.17 6.69
N ALA A 422 6.28 -22.51 7.74
CA ALA A 422 6.06 -23.76 8.48
C ALA A 422 4.69 -23.76 9.18
N VAL A 423 4.30 -22.66 9.82
CA VAL A 423 2.98 -22.51 10.42
C VAL A 423 1.89 -22.60 9.36
N MET A 424 2.06 -21.90 8.22
CA MET A 424 1.11 -21.96 7.13
C MET A 424 0.95 -23.37 6.56
N THR A 425 2.06 -24.09 6.35
CA THR A 425 2.04 -25.49 5.91
C THR A 425 1.23 -26.37 6.88
N SER A 426 1.40 -26.17 8.19
CA SER A 426 0.64 -26.90 9.20
C SER A 426 -0.86 -26.60 9.14
N VAL A 427 -1.22 -25.33 8.94
CA VAL A 427 -2.63 -24.92 8.79
C VAL A 427 -3.23 -25.52 7.51
N VAL A 428 -2.53 -25.45 6.38
CA VAL A 428 -2.99 -26.03 5.10
C VAL A 428 -3.22 -27.54 5.25
N LYS A 429 -2.27 -28.27 5.85
CA LYS A 429 -2.42 -29.73 6.09
C LYS A 429 -3.61 -30.07 6.99
N ALA A 430 -3.94 -29.21 7.95
CA ALA A 430 -5.04 -29.45 8.89
C ALA A 430 -6.44 -29.24 8.27
N ILE A 431 -6.53 -28.54 7.13
CA ILE A 431 -7.79 -28.22 6.45
C ILE A 431 -7.93 -28.91 5.08
N ALA A 432 -6.89 -29.59 4.62
CA ALA A 432 -6.86 -30.35 3.36
C ALA A 432 -7.54 -31.72 3.56
#